data_c7b058822250e4bfd4b79ade5413b74c
#
_entry.id   c7b058822250e4bfd4b79ade5413b74c
#
_cell.length_a   1.000
_cell.length_b   1.000
_cell.length_c   1.000
_cell.angle_alpha   90.00
_cell.angle_beta   90.00
_cell.angle_gamma   90.00
#
_symmetry.space_group_name_H-M   'P 1'
#
loop_
_entity.id
_entity.type
_entity.pdbx_description
1 polymer ?
#
loop_
_entity_poly.entity_id
_entity_poly.type
_entity_poly.pdbx_seq_one_letter_code
_entity_poly.pdbx_strand_id
1 'polypeptide(L)'
;MTIFNFLTLLGSLSLFLFGMSVMGTALEKRAGGSLKAILAKLTNGKFSGLLTGLAVTAVIQSSSATTVMVVGFVNSGLLSLKQSIPVIMGANIGTTVTAWLLSLSGISGDSLFVQLLKPSSFTPVLAVIGIVLYLTAKGKKKDTGLILLGFATLMFGMESLSGSVSGLRDDPNFTKFFLLFSNPILGVLAGAILTGIVQSSSASVGILQALSSTGAVSYGAAIPIIMGQNIGTCVTAMLSSVGTNKNARRAAVVHLSFNIIGTVVWLALFEAANAIFRFAFVSTAIDTFHIALIHSIFNLACTLMLLPCCGLLEKLSYRIIPDGRSTDTATVLDERLFATPAIALVKSEELAKRMAADAELALHESLQAVLGFTPELAASVRQREDDTDRYEDTLGTFLVHLATQPMSEQDSVESSKLLHLIGDFERIADHAVNIIESAEELKEKGVSFTDSAKKELQTILNAVSEIVDLTSRAFLQDDLTLARQVEPLEQVIDKLKDELRTNHIARLQRGECSLAAGFVLSDLLTNLERVADHCSNIAGCLLDMKNERIDLHKYLGDVKSGSNEFLMQYNTFEEKYKLA
;
A
#
# COMPACT_ATOMS: atom_id res chain seq x y z
N MET A 1 -5.23 -9.01 -45.30
CA MET A 1 -6.05 -8.85 -44.09
C MET A 1 -7.29 -8.05 -44.40
N THR A 2 -8.50 -8.57 -44.14
CA THR A 2 -9.74 -7.82 -44.34
C THR A 2 -9.98 -6.86 -43.17
N ILE A 3 -10.82 -5.82 -43.39
CA ILE A 3 -11.19 -4.90 -42.29
C ILE A 3 -11.86 -5.63 -41.12
N PHE A 4 -12.59 -6.70 -41.39
CA PHE A 4 -13.22 -7.53 -40.36
C PHE A 4 -12.19 -8.27 -39.52
N ASN A 5 -11.12 -8.81 -40.13
CA ASN A 5 -10.03 -9.45 -39.40
C ASN A 5 -9.28 -8.45 -38.50
N PHE A 6 -9.12 -7.21 -38.95
CA PHE A 6 -8.51 -6.15 -38.17
C PHE A 6 -9.39 -5.75 -36.97
N LEU A 7 -10.71 -5.62 -37.17
CA LEU A 7 -11.65 -5.35 -36.09
C LEU A 7 -11.67 -6.51 -35.06
N THR A 8 -11.64 -7.76 -35.55
CA THR A 8 -11.57 -8.95 -34.69
C THR A 8 -10.26 -8.96 -33.88
N LEU A 9 -9.14 -8.59 -34.50
CA LEU A 9 -7.84 -8.46 -33.83
C LEU A 9 -7.91 -7.45 -32.68
N LEU A 10 -8.45 -6.25 -32.93
CA LEU A 10 -8.60 -5.22 -31.90
C LEU A 10 -9.54 -5.65 -30.77
N GLY A 11 -10.68 -6.29 -31.12
CA GLY A 11 -11.61 -6.83 -30.14
C GLY A 11 -11.01 -7.94 -29.29
N SER A 12 -10.27 -8.85 -29.91
CA SER A 12 -9.56 -9.94 -29.21
C SER A 12 -8.46 -9.42 -28.28
N LEU A 13 -7.69 -8.43 -28.74
CA LEU A 13 -6.69 -7.76 -27.93
C LEU A 13 -7.33 -7.06 -26.73
N SER A 14 -8.44 -6.37 -26.94
CA SER A 14 -9.19 -5.71 -25.87
C SER A 14 -9.69 -6.71 -24.83
N LEU A 15 -10.24 -7.85 -25.28
CA LEU A 15 -10.72 -8.91 -24.39
C LEU A 15 -9.56 -9.56 -23.61
N PHE A 16 -8.43 -9.80 -24.27
CA PHE A 16 -7.21 -10.29 -23.66
C PHE A 16 -6.70 -9.36 -22.55
N LEU A 17 -6.58 -8.05 -22.85
CA LEU A 17 -6.13 -7.05 -21.88
C LEU A 17 -7.12 -6.88 -20.71
N PHE A 18 -8.42 -6.92 -21.00
CA PHE A 18 -9.46 -6.87 -19.98
C PHE A 18 -9.38 -8.08 -19.03
N GLY A 19 -9.29 -9.30 -19.59
CA GLY A 19 -9.13 -10.52 -18.78
C GLY A 19 -7.91 -10.47 -17.88
N MET A 20 -6.77 -9.98 -18.41
CA MET A 20 -5.54 -9.81 -17.64
C MET A 20 -5.71 -8.77 -16.51
N SER A 21 -6.36 -7.64 -16.79
CA SER A 21 -6.62 -6.59 -15.80
C SER A 21 -7.53 -7.08 -14.68
N VAL A 22 -8.66 -7.73 -15.02
CA VAL A 22 -9.60 -8.27 -14.02
C VAL A 22 -8.95 -9.33 -13.14
N MET A 23 -8.20 -10.26 -13.76
CA MET A 23 -7.48 -11.29 -13.02
C MET A 23 -6.43 -10.69 -12.08
N GLY A 24 -5.64 -9.73 -12.57
CA GLY A 24 -4.59 -9.08 -11.79
C GLY A 24 -5.16 -8.33 -10.57
N THR A 25 -6.18 -7.49 -10.79
CA THR A 25 -6.85 -6.75 -9.71
C THR A 25 -7.48 -7.68 -8.66
N ALA A 26 -8.11 -8.77 -9.11
CA ALA A 26 -8.71 -9.74 -8.19
C ALA A 26 -7.65 -10.53 -7.38
N LEU A 27 -6.52 -10.87 -8.00
CA LEU A 27 -5.38 -11.50 -7.33
C LEU A 27 -4.76 -10.57 -6.29
N GLU A 28 -4.55 -9.31 -6.63
CA GLU A 28 -4.04 -8.28 -5.73
C GLU A 28 -4.96 -8.10 -4.51
N LYS A 29 -6.26 -7.91 -4.75
CA LYS A 29 -7.27 -7.78 -3.71
C LYS A 29 -7.30 -8.98 -2.77
N ARG A 30 -7.25 -10.20 -3.34
CA ARG A 30 -7.22 -11.44 -2.55
C ARG A 30 -5.93 -11.61 -1.74
N ALA A 31 -4.81 -11.14 -2.27
CA ALA A 31 -3.48 -11.27 -1.67
C ALA A 31 -3.16 -10.20 -0.61
N GLY A 32 -3.97 -9.14 -0.46
CA GLY A 32 -3.65 -7.95 0.33
C GLY A 32 -3.00 -8.22 1.70
N GLY A 33 -3.62 -9.06 2.55
CA GLY A 33 -3.03 -9.42 3.85
C GLY A 33 -1.73 -10.24 3.75
N SER A 34 -1.61 -11.13 2.77
CA SER A 34 -0.38 -11.91 2.51
C SER A 34 0.73 -11.01 1.97
N LEU A 35 0.38 -9.99 1.19
CA LEU A 35 1.31 -9.01 0.65
C LEU A 35 1.95 -8.18 1.78
N LYS A 36 1.15 -7.74 2.76
CA LYS A 36 1.64 -7.10 4.01
C LYS A 36 2.71 -7.98 4.70
N ALA A 37 2.43 -9.28 4.86
CA ALA A 37 3.34 -10.23 5.53
C ALA A 37 4.61 -10.51 4.71
N ILE A 38 4.52 -10.58 3.39
CA ILE A 38 5.68 -10.77 2.49
C ILE A 38 6.58 -9.53 2.57
N LEU A 39 6.01 -8.34 2.55
CA LEU A 39 6.77 -7.08 2.58
C LEU A 39 7.37 -6.77 3.96
N ALA A 40 6.72 -7.17 5.04
CA ALA A 40 7.28 -7.06 6.39
C ALA A 40 8.59 -7.88 6.56
N LYS A 41 8.79 -8.93 5.74
CA LYS A 41 10.00 -9.76 5.72
C LYS A 41 11.12 -9.23 4.79
N LEU A 42 10.90 -8.10 4.15
CA LEU A 42 11.78 -7.51 3.11
C LEU A 42 13.21 -7.15 3.54
N THR A 43 13.58 -7.27 4.79
CA THR A 43 14.52 -6.31 5.35
C THR A 43 16.00 -6.67 5.31
N ASN A 44 16.45 -7.93 5.12
CA ASN A 44 17.84 -8.20 5.53
C ASN A 44 18.78 -8.91 4.55
N GLY A 45 18.46 -9.05 3.25
CA GLY A 45 19.39 -9.69 2.32
C GLY A 45 19.03 -9.58 0.85
N LYS A 46 20.04 -9.67 -0.02
CA LYS A 46 19.84 -9.66 -1.48
C LYS A 46 18.91 -10.79 -1.94
N PHE A 47 18.99 -11.95 -1.32
CA PHE A 47 18.18 -13.12 -1.68
C PHE A 47 16.73 -12.99 -1.22
N SER A 48 16.51 -12.44 -0.01
CA SER A 48 15.17 -12.14 0.49
C SER A 48 14.48 -11.10 -0.39
N GLY A 49 15.16 -10.01 -0.74
CA GLY A 49 14.63 -9.00 -1.64
C GLY A 49 14.28 -9.57 -3.03
N LEU A 50 15.15 -10.42 -3.59
CA LEU A 50 14.90 -11.09 -4.87
C LEU A 50 13.62 -11.95 -4.81
N LEU A 51 13.52 -12.82 -3.80
CA LEU A 51 12.36 -13.70 -3.62
C LEU A 51 11.06 -12.90 -3.39
N THR A 52 11.16 -11.79 -2.67
CA THR A 52 10.02 -10.90 -2.45
C THR A 52 9.56 -10.27 -3.76
N GLY A 53 10.46 -9.67 -4.54
CA GLY A 53 10.11 -9.09 -5.84
C GLY A 53 9.48 -10.11 -6.78
N LEU A 54 10.04 -11.34 -6.82
CA LEU A 54 9.49 -12.45 -7.57
C LEU A 54 8.08 -12.82 -7.09
N ALA A 55 7.90 -13.03 -5.79
CA ALA A 55 6.62 -13.46 -5.22
C ALA A 55 5.54 -12.39 -5.39
N VAL A 56 5.87 -11.12 -5.11
CA VAL A 56 4.93 -10.00 -5.29
C VAL A 56 4.48 -9.90 -6.74
N THR A 57 5.41 -9.91 -7.69
CA THR A 57 5.07 -9.80 -9.11
C THR A 57 4.31 -11.02 -9.62
N ALA A 58 4.68 -12.23 -9.19
CA ALA A 58 3.95 -13.45 -9.56
C ALA A 58 2.50 -13.45 -9.03
N VAL A 59 2.26 -12.85 -7.86
CA VAL A 59 0.92 -12.73 -7.26
C VAL A 59 0.13 -11.59 -7.91
N ILE A 60 0.71 -10.38 -8.03
CA ILE A 60 0.04 -9.21 -8.62
C ILE A 60 -0.12 -9.37 -10.15
N GLN A 61 0.71 -10.21 -10.79
CA GLN A 61 0.78 -10.39 -12.25
C GLN A 61 1.17 -9.11 -13.02
N SER A 62 1.82 -8.15 -12.33
CA SER A 62 2.26 -6.87 -12.91
C SER A 62 3.61 -6.44 -12.35
N SER A 63 4.65 -6.56 -13.15
CA SER A 63 5.98 -6.03 -12.81
C SER A 63 6.02 -4.50 -12.82
N SER A 64 5.21 -3.87 -13.68
CA SER A 64 5.10 -2.41 -13.70
C SER A 64 4.53 -1.89 -12.38
N ALA A 65 3.43 -2.48 -11.86
CA ALA A 65 2.88 -2.14 -10.56
C ALA A 65 3.90 -2.38 -9.43
N THR A 66 4.58 -3.54 -9.43
CA THR A 66 5.62 -3.85 -8.44
C THR A 66 6.78 -2.86 -8.47
N THR A 67 7.25 -2.44 -9.64
CA THR A 67 8.37 -1.48 -9.74
C THR A 67 7.95 -0.06 -9.38
N VAL A 68 6.73 0.37 -9.74
CA VAL A 68 6.15 1.66 -9.28
C VAL A 68 6.04 1.68 -7.76
N MET A 69 5.54 0.60 -7.16
CA MET A 69 5.49 0.43 -5.71
C MET A 69 6.88 0.53 -5.07
N VAL A 70 7.88 -0.13 -5.64
CA VAL A 70 9.27 -0.05 -5.15
C VAL A 70 9.81 1.39 -5.23
N VAL A 71 9.51 2.12 -6.30
CA VAL A 71 9.85 3.55 -6.42
C VAL A 71 9.15 4.37 -5.32
N GLY A 72 7.87 4.11 -5.05
CA GLY A 72 7.12 4.73 -3.95
C GLY A 72 7.71 4.41 -2.58
N PHE A 73 8.12 3.16 -2.33
CA PHE A 73 8.78 2.76 -1.07
C PHE A 73 10.14 3.43 -0.86
N VAL A 74 10.91 3.61 -1.92
CA VAL A 74 12.17 4.35 -1.83
C VAL A 74 11.90 5.83 -1.61
N ASN A 75 10.85 6.39 -2.22
CA ASN A 75 10.46 7.78 -2.05
C ASN A 75 9.98 8.08 -0.62
N SER A 76 9.20 7.19 -0.04
CA SER A 76 8.71 7.29 1.35
C SER A 76 9.71 6.82 2.42
N GLY A 77 10.94 6.44 2.02
CA GLY A 77 11.97 5.97 2.94
C GLY A 77 11.75 4.57 3.53
N LEU A 78 10.72 3.83 3.05
CA LEU A 78 10.45 2.43 3.45
C LEU A 78 11.54 1.47 3.04
N LEU A 79 12.11 1.70 1.87
CA LEU A 79 13.24 0.95 1.33
C LEU A 79 14.39 1.89 1.03
N SER A 80 15.60 1.47 1.42
CA SER A 80 16.79 2.09 0.88
C SER A 80 16.97 1.72 -0.60
N LEU A 81 17.68 2.57 -1.37
CA LEU A 81 18.05 2.26 -2.74
C LEU A 81 18.72 0.88 -2.86
N LYS A 82 19.62 0.55 -1.93
CA LYS A 82 20.34 -0.73 -1.91
C LYS A 82 19.40 -1.93 -1.76
N GLN A 83 18.36 -1.82 -0.94
CA GLN A 83 17.36 -2.87 -0.73
C GLN A 83 16.42 -3.02 -1.94
N SER A 84 16.13 -1.93 -2.65
CA SER A 84 15.24 -1.95 -3.82
C SER A 84 15.81 -2.72 -5.02
N ILE A 85 17.13 -2.74 -5.19
CA ILE A 85 17.79 -3.37 -6.34
C ILE A 85 17.42 -4.85 -6.50
N PRO A 86 17.62 -5.72 -5.50
CA PRO A 86 17.26 -7.14 -5.63
C PRO A 86 15.74 -7.35 -5.78
N VAL A 87 14.89 -6.49 -5.23
CA VAL A 87 13.44 -6.56 -5.41
C VAL A 87 13.06 -6.31 -6.87
N ILE A 88 13.64 -5.30 -7.51
CA ILE A 88 13.45 -4.99 -8.94
C ILE A 88 13.89 -6.17 -9.81
N MET A 89 15.04 -6.79 -9.50
CA MET A 89 15.52 -7.98 -10.21
C MET A 89 14.55 -9.15 -10.07
N GLY A 90 14.02 -9.37 -8.86
CA GLY A 90 13.01 -10.38 -8.58
C GLY A 90 11.71 -10.15 -9.33
N ALA A 91 11.27 -8.89 -9.43
CA ALA A 91 10.07 -8.52 -10.18
C ALA A 91 10.18 -8.88 -11.67
N ASN A 92 11.35 -8.70 -12.28
CA ASN A 92 11.58 -9.11 -13.66
C ASN A 92 11.45 -10.63 -13.85
N ILE A 93 11.98 -11.44 -12.92
CA ILE A 93 11.76 -12.90 -12.97
C ILE A 93 10.27 -13.24 -12.77
N GLY A 94 9.59 -12.56 -11.81
CA GLY A 94 8.17 -12.78 -11.52
C GLY A 94 7.24 -12.57 -12.74
N THR A 95 7.62 -11.67 -13.66
CA THR A 95 6.88 -11.44 -14.92
C THR A 95 6.81 -12.68 -15.79
N THR A 96 7.81 -13.55 -15.71
CA THR A 96 7.84 -14.76 -16.55
C THR A 96 6.73 -15.74 -16.22
N VAL A 97 6.17 -15.70 -15.00
CA VAL A 97 5.01 -16.52 -14.60
C VAL A 97 3.82 -16.26 -15.51
N THR A 98 3.57 -15.00 -15.87
CA THR A 98 2.50 -14.65 -16.83
C THR A 98 2.77 -15.24 -18.21
N ALA A 99 4.01 -15.19 -18.69
CA ALA A 99 4.38 -15.79 -19.98
C ALA A 99 4.11 -17.31 -20.00
N TRP A 100 4.36 -18.01 -18.89
CA TRP A 100 4.02 -19.42 -18.72
C TRP A 100 2.52 -19.67 -18.72
N LEU A 101 1.73 -18.85 -18.04
CA LEU A 101 0.26 -18.96 -18.08
C LEU A 101 -0.26 -18.81 -19.51
N LEU A 102 0.24 -17.81 -20.25
CA LEU A 102 -0.15 -17.57 -21.63
C LEU A 102 0.32 -18.67 -22.58
N SER A 103 1.45 -19.32 -22.31
CA SER A 103 1.97 -20.41 -23.13
C SER A 103 1.06 -21.64 -23.17
N LEU A 104 0.16 -21.78 -22.19
CA LEU A 104 -0.85 -22.85 -22.18
C LEU A 104 -1.75 -22.80 -23.42
N SER A 105 -1.94 -21.61 -24.02
CA SER A 105 -2.73 -21.45 -25.24
C SER A 105 -2.15 -22.20 -26.46
N GLY A 106 -0.86 -22.49 -26.44
CA GLY A 106 -0.16 -23.22 -27.51
C GLY A 106 -0.17 -24.74 -27.35
N ILE A 107 -0.79 -25.30 -26.31
CA ILE A 107 -0.88 -26.74 -26.11
C ILE A 107 -1.66 -27.38 -27.25
N SER A 108 -1.01 -28.27 -28.02
CA SER A 108 -1.58 -28.96 -29.16
C SER A 108 -1.28 -30.46 -29.06
N GLY A 109 -2.24 -31.29 -29.45
CA GLY A 109 -2.11 -32.76 -29.45
C GLY A 109 -3.48 -33.43 -29.49
N ASP A 110 -3.52 -34.69 -29.94
CA ASP A 110 -4.74 -35.44 -30.22
C ASP A 110 -5.11 -36.44 -29.10
N SER A 111 -4.23 -36.65 -28.13
CA SER A 111 -4.55 -37.51 -26.99
C SER A 111 -5.62 -36.86 -26.10
N LEU A 112 -6.53 -37.65 -25.53
CA LEU A 112 -7.60 -37.19 -24.65
C LEU A 112 -7.05 -36.34 -23.46
N PHE A 113 -5.92 -36.77 -22.91
CA PHE A 113 -5.26 -36.07 -21.80
C PHE A 113 -4.79 -34.67 -22.22
N VAL A 114 -4.15 -34.56 -23.40
CA VAL A 114 -3.70 -33.27 -23.93
C VAL A 114 -4.89 -32.39 -24.29
N GLN A 115 -5.98 -32.95 -24.87
CA GLN A 115 -7.20 -32.21 -25.14
C GLN A 115 -7.84 -31.63 -23.86
N LEU A 116 -7.85 -32.36 -22.76
CA LEU A 116 -8.35 -31.86 -21.47
C LEU A 116 -7.49 -30.74 -20.88
N LEU A 117 -6.18 -30.72 -21.19
CA LEU A 117 -5.26 -29.66 -20.75
C LEU A 117 -5.30 -28.41 -21.63
N LYS A 118 -5.94 -28.45 -22.80
CA LYS A 118 -6.11 -27.25 -23.66
C LYS A 118 -6.96 -26.21 -22.95
N PRO A 119 -6.58 -24.93 -22.93
CA PRO A 119 -7.41 -23.87 -22.39
C PRO A 119 -8.84 -23.86 -22.93
N SER A 120 -9.03 -24.09 -24.22
CA SER A 120 -10.36 -24.20 -24.85
C SER A 120 -11.28 -25.24 -24.21
N SER A 121 -10.72 -26.26 -23.53
CA SER A 121 -11.50 -27.30 -22.89
C SER A 121 -11.84 -27.00 -21.42
N PHE A 122 -10.89 -26.48 -20.64
CA PHE A 122 -11.12 -26.28 -19.21
C PHE A 122 -11.54 -24.84 -18.85
N THR A 123 -11.20 -23.83 -19.64
CA THR A 123 -11.56 -22.43 -19.35
C THR A 123 -13.09 -22.20 -19.34
N PRO A 124 -13.92 -22.82 -20.18
CA PRO A 124 -15.37 -22.72 -20.05
C PRO A 124 -15.88 -23.20 -18.68
N VAL A 125 -15.31 -24.29 -18.15
CA VAL A 125 -15.66 -24.80 -16.82
C VAL A 125 -15.25 -23.81 -15.73
N LEU A 126 -14.05 -23.24 -15.83
CA LEU A 126 -13.59 -22.20 -14.92
C LEU A 126 -14.47 -20.95 -14.99
N ALA A 127 -14.94 -20.57 -16.19
CA ALA A 127 -15.85 -19.45 -16.35
C ALA A 127 -17.19 -19.69 -15.64
N VAL A 128 -17.77 -20.90 -15.76
CA VAL A 128 -19.01 -21.28 -15.07
C VAL A 128 -18.81 -21.26 -13.55
N ILE A 129 -17.75 -21.86 -13.04
CA ILE A 129 -17.44 -21.83 -11.61
C ILE A 129 -17.22 -20.37 -11.16
N GLY A 130 -16.48 -19.61 -11.95
CA GLY A 130 -16.16 -18.21 -11.69
C GLY A 130 -17.41 -17.33 -11.57
N ILE A 131 -18.35 -17.45 -12.52
CA ILE A 131 -19.59 -16.65 -12.50
C ILE A 131 -20.50 -17.04 -11.32
N VAL A 132 -20.60 -18.32 -11.00
CA VAL A 132 -21.38 -18.79 -9.84
C VAL A 132 -20.79 -18.19 -8.55
N LEU A 133 -19.48 -18.28 -8.34
CA LEU A 133 -18.83 -17.71 -7.17
C LEU A 133 -18.99 -16.19 -7.12
N TYR A 134 -18.86 -15.50 -8.25
CA TYR A 134 -18.99 -14.05 -8.33
C TYR A 134 -20.39 -13.56 -7.94
N LEU A 135 -21.44 -14.27 -8.38
CA LEU A 135 -22.84 -13.89 -8.13
C LEU A 135 -23.34 -14.31 -6.74
N THR A 136 -22.85 -15.45 -6.20
CA THR A 136 -23.42 -16.05 -4.98
C THR A 136 -22.56 -15.86 -3.74
N ALA A 137 -21.24 -15.68 -3.89
CA ALA A 137 -20.32 -15.60 -2.77
C ALA A 137 -19.99 -14.16 -2.37
N LYS A 138 -19.47 -13.99 -1.15
CA LYS A 138 -18.97 -12.71 -0.61
C LYS A 138 -17.47 -12.81 -0.27
N GLY A 139 -16.82 -11.66 -0.11
CA GLY A 139 -15.44 -11.55 0.32
C GLY A 139 -14.46 -12.36 -0.55
N LYS A 140 -13.50 -13.02 0.04
CA LYS A 140 -12.43 -13.77 -0.65
C LYS A 140 -12.90 -14.80 -1.68
N LYS A 141 -14.09 -15.38 -1.51
CA LYS A 141 -14.65 -16.35 -2.47
C LYS A 141 -15.14 -15.65 -3.74
N LYS A 142 -15.71 -14.45 -3.62
CA LYS A 142 -16.10 -13.61 -4.75
C LYS A 142 -14.87 -13.20 -5.57
N ASP A 143 -13.78 -12.82 -4.91
CA ASP A 143 -12.50 -12.50 -5.58
C ASP A 143 -11.95 -13.72 -6.32
N THR A 144 -12.08 -14.94 -5.75
CA THR A 144 -11.73 -16.18 -6.48
C THR A 144 -12.58 -16.34 -7.74
N GLY A 145 -13.85 -16.03 -7.67
CA GLY A 145 -14.75 -16.01 -8.85
C GLY A 145 -14.23 -15.07 -9.94
N LEU A 146 -13.83 -13.86 -9.57
CA LEU A 146 -13.24 -12.88 -10.49
C LEU A 146 -11.89 -13.34 -11.09
N ILE A 147 -11.03 -14.00 -10.31
CA ILE A 147 -9.77 -14.57 -10.80
C ILE A 147 -10.06 -15.61 -11.90
N LEU A 148 -11.00 -16.52 -11.64
CA LEU A 148 -11.38 -17.56 -12.62
C LEU A 148 -12.01 -16.98 -13.88
N LEU A 149 -12.89 -15.97 -13.75
CA LEU A 149 -13.48 -15.25 -14.87
C LEU A 149 -12.44 -14.47 -15.67
N GLY A 150 -11.56 -13.75 -14.98
CA GLY A 150 -10.47 -12.99 -15.62
C GLY A 150 -9.54 -13.92 -16.39
N PHE A 151 -9.16 -15.06 -15.80
CA PHE A 151 -8.34 -16.07 -16.47
C PHE A 151 -9.06 -16.67 -17.70
N ALA A 152 -10.33 -17.01 -17.57
CA ALA A 152 -11.11 -17.53 -18.71
C ALA A 152 -11.21 -16.50 -19.84
N THR A 153 -11.52 -15.24 -19.51
CA THR A 153 -11.58 -14.13 -20.48
C THR A 153 -10.22 -13.89 -21.15
N LEU A 154 -9.13 -13.96 -20.39
CA LEU A 154 -7.76 -13.86 -20.88
C LEU A 154 -7.48 -14.94 -21.93
N MET A 155 -7.80 -16.21 -21.63
CA MET A 155 -7.56 -17.35 -22.52
C MET A 155 -8.44 -17.28 -23.79
N PHE A 156 -9.73 -16.90 -23.68
CA PHE A 156 -10.58 -16.66 -24.82
C PHE A 156 -10.06 -15.52 -25.69
N GLY A 157 -9.61 -14.43 -25.08
CA GLY A 157 -8.98 -13.32 -25.78
C GLY A 157 -7.73 -13.76 -26.54
N MET A 158 -6.88 -14.58 -25.90
CA MET A 158 -5.65 -15.10 -26.49
C MET A 158 -5.93 -16.05 -27.68
N GLU A 159 -6.89 -16.94 -27.54
CA GLU A 159 -7.31 -17.86 -28.60
C GLU A 159 -7.90 -17.11 -29.79
N SER A 160 -8.78 -16.13 -29.53
CA SER A 160 -9.36 -15.27 -30.56
C SER A 160 -8.29 -14.39 -31.24
N LEU A 161 -7.32 -13.88 -30.50
CA LEU A 161 -6.19 -13.12 -31.00
C LEU A 161 -5.34 -13.97 -31.96
N SER A 162 -4.97 -15.17 -31.54
CA SER A 162 -4.22 -16.14 -32.37
C SER A 162 -5.00 -16.52 -33.64
N GLY A 163 -6.32 -16.72 -33.52
CA GLY A 163 -7.19 -17.00 -34.66
C GLY A 163 -7.25 -15.84 -35.66
N SER A 164 -7.30 -14.60 -35.16
CA SER A 164 -7.36 -13.39 -36.00
C SER A 164 -6.09 -13.17 -36.83
N VAL A 165 -4.94 -13.57 -36.32
CA VAL A 165 -3.64 -13.43 -37.02
C VAL A 165 -3.29 -14.65 -37.88
N SER A 166 -4.02 -15.76 -37.74
CA SER A 166 -3.71 -17.02 -38.47
C SER A 166 -3.71 -16.82 -40.00
N GLY A 167 -4.60 -15.97 -40.50
CA GLY A 167 -4.65 -15.62 -41.95
C GLY A 167 -3.46 -14.82 -42.47
N LEU A 168 -2.57 -14.34 -41.58
CA LEU A 168 -1.33 -13.66 -41.98
C LEU A 168 -0.20 -14.66 -42.29
N ARG A 169 -0.38 -15.93 -41.98
CA ARG A 169 0.62 -16.99 -42.19
C ARG A 169 1.07 -17.07 -43.67
N ASP A 170 0.11 -16.93 -44.58
CA ASP A 170 0.34 -17.10 -46.02
C ASP A 170 0.60 -15.77 -46.73
N ASP A 171 0.71 -14.65 -45.98
CA ASP A 171 1.00 -13.33 -46.56
C ASP A 171 2.53 -13.12 -46.65
N PRO A 172 3.09 -13.07 -47.90
CA PRO A 172 4.55 -12.90 -48.08
C PRO A 172 5.07 -11.57 -47.51
N ASN A 173 4.23 -10.53 -47.49
CA ASN A 173 4.65 -9.22 -46.95
C ASN A 173 4.75 -9.26 -45.45
N PHE A 174 3.88 -9.99 -44.78
CA PHE A 174 3.94 -10.20 -43.33
C PHE A 174 5.21 -10.95 -42.91
N THR A 175 5.53 -12.04 -43.59
CA THR A 175 6.76 -12.79 -43.37
C THR A 175 8.01 -11.93 -43.62
N LYS A 176 8.03 -11.14 -44.70
CA LYS A 176 9.13 -10.20 -44.99
C LYS A 176 9.26 -9.12 -43.92
N PHE A 177 8.14 -8.62 -43.40
CA PHE A 177 8.14 -7.64 -42.31
C PHE A 177 8.78 -8.24 -41.05
N PHE A 178 8.46 -9.49 -40.68
CA PHE A 178 9.08 -10.15 -39.53
C PHE A 178 10.56 -10.46 -39.75
N LEU A 179 11.00 -10.71 -40.97
CA LEU A 179 12.41 -10.86 -41.29
C LEU A 179 13.25 -9.63 -41.00
N LEU A 180 12.67 -8.42 -41.02
CA LEU A 180 13.38 -7.20 -40.59
C LEU A 180 13.83 -7.27 -39.14
N PHE A 181 13.03 -7.91 -38.28
CA PHE A 181 13.36 -8.08 -36.85
C PHE A 181 14.38 -9.19 -36.56
N SER A 182 14.79 -9.94 -37.58
CA SER A 182 15.98 -10.80 -37.49
C SER A 182 17.26 -9.98 -37.40
N ASN A 183 17.23 -8.67 -37.69
CA ASN A 183 18.27 -7.75 -37.25
C ASN A 183 18.14 -7.54 -35.74
N PRO A 184 19.17 -7.89 -34.93
CA PRO A 184 19.05 -7.88 -33.47
C PRO A 184 18.69 -6.50 -32.90
N ILE A 185 19.21 -5.43 -33.48
CA ILE A 185 18.98 -4.06 -33.04
C ILE A 185 17.51 -3.68 -33.31
N LEU A 186 17.00 -3.98 -34.51
CA LEU A 186 15.62 -3.69 -34.86
C LEU A 186 14.64 -4.51 -34.03
N GLY A 187 14.98 -5.77 -33.73
CA GLY A 187 14.19 -6.63 -32.85
C GLY A 187 14.09 -6.05 -31.43
N VAL A 188 15.21 -5.64 -30.84
CA VAL A 188 15.23 -4.99 -29.52
C VAL A 188 14.42 -3.69 -29.53
N LEU A 189 14.60 -2.84 -30.53
CA LEU A 189 13.84 -1.59 -30.63
C LEU A 189 12.33 -1.85 -30.78
N ALA A 190 11.93 -2.82 -31.61
CA ALA A 190 10.52 -3.16 -31.77
C ALA A 190 9.90 -3.65 -30.46
N GLY A 191 10.57 -4.53 -29.72
CA GLY A 191 10.12 -4.99 -28.41
C GLY A 191 10.05 -3.86 -27.40
N ALA A 192 11.05 -2.98 -27.34
CA ALA A 192 11.11 -1.86 -26.42
C ALA A 192 10.00 -0.83 -26.70
N ILE A 193 9.80 -0.45 -27.97
CA ILE A 193 8.77 0.52 -28.38
C ILE A 193 7.38 -0.05 -28.11
N LEU A 194 7.10 -1.28 -28.54
CA LEU A 194 5.80 -1.92 -28.32
C LEU A 194 5.46 -1.95 -26.81
N THR A 195 6.37 -2.43 -25.98
CA THR A 195 6.14 -2.52 -24.54
C THR A 195 6.06 -1.14 -23.88
N GLY A 196 6.87 -0.18 -24.32
CA GLY A 196 6.84 1.19 -23.83
C GLY A 196 5.51 1.91 -24.14
N ILE A 197 4.88 1.63 -25.29
CA ILE A 197 3.56 2.15 -25.65
C ILE A 197 2.45 1.45 -24.87
N VAL A 198 2.47 0.11 -24.83
CA VAL A 198 1.44 -0.72 -24.16
C VAL A 198 1.58 -0.62 -22.63
N GLN A 199 2.77 -0.29 -22.11
CA GLN A 199 3.12 -0.21 -20.68
C GLN A 199 2.87 -1.51 -19.91
N SER A 200 2.83 -2.64 -20.62
CA SER A 200 2.64 -3.98 -20.06
C SER A 200 3.50 -4.99 -20.81
N SER A 201 4.53 -5.49 -20.15
CA SER A 201 5.39 -6.55 -20.72
C SER A 201 4.63 -7.86 -20.90
N SER A 202 3.74 -8.20 -19.98
CA SER A 202 2.90 -9.40 -20.10
C SER A 202 1.99 -9.34 -21.33
N ALA A 203 1.39 -8.18 -21.60
CA ALA A 203 0.59 -7.96 -22.81
C ALA A 203 1.46 -8.05 -24.07
N SER A 204 2.62 -7.44 -24.07
CA SER A 204 3.57 -7.47 -25.19
C SER A 204 4.07 -8.88 -25.50
N VAL A 205 4.38 -9.68 -24.47
CA VAL A 205 4.75 -11.11 -24.60
C VAL A 205 3.55 -11.90 -25.15
N GLY A 206 2.34 -11.67 -24.66
CA GLY A 206 1.13 -12.33 -25.16
C GLY A 206 0.87 -12.04 -26.64
N ILE A 207 1.07 -10.80 -27.09
CA ILE A 207 0.99 -10.43 -28.51
C ILE A 207 2.05 -11.23 -29.32
N LEU A 208 3.28 -11.31 -28.83
CA LEU A 208 4.34 -12.07 -29.51
C LEU A 208 3.99 -13.57 -29.56
N GLN A 209 3.44 -14.13 -28.49
CA GLN A 209 2.96 -15.51 -28.44
C GLN A 209 1.80 -15.76 -29.41
N ALA A 210 0.85 -14.85 -29.52
CA ALA A 210 -0.23 -14.94 -30.49
C ALA A 210 0.32 -14.92 -31.93
N LEU A 211 1.26 -14.01 -32.22
CA LEU A 211 1.91 -13.91 -33.54
C LEU A 211 2.76 -15.15 -33.86
N SER A 212 3.35 -15.80 -32.86
CA SER A 212 4.13 -17.03 -33.10
C SER A 212 3.26 -18.18 -33.65
N SER A 213 1.94 -18.17 -33.39
CA SER A 213 1.00 -19.16 -33.92
C SER A 213 0.88 -19.11 -35.46
N THR A 214 1.28 -18.00 -36.08
CA THR A 214 1.34 -17.89 -37.56
C THR A 214 2.48 -18.72 -38.18
N GLY A 215 3.49 -19.11 -37.39
CA GLY A 215 4.71 -19.74 -37.89
C GLY A 215 5.67 -18.79 -38.61
N ALA A 216 5.36 -17.49 -38.70
CA ALA A 216 6.20 -16.49 -39.37
C ALA A 216 7.29 -15.91 -38.44
N VAL A 217 7.14 -16.07 -37.13
CA VAL A 217 8.09 -15.57 -36.12
C VAL A 217 9.18 -16.61 -35.89
N SER A 218 10.41 -16.29 -36.24
CA SER A 218 11.58 -17.17 -35.99
C SER A 218 12.19 -16.91 -34.61
N TYR A 219 13.00 -17.86 -34.10
CA TYR A 219 13.80 -17.64 -32.89
C TYR A 219 14.72 -16.42 -33.02
N GLY A 220 15.32 -16.22 -34.21
CA GLY A 220 16.19 -15.07 -34.47
C GLY A 220 15.49 -13.72 -34.35
N ALA A 221 14.21 -13.65 -34.65
CA ALA A 221 13.40 -12.45 -34.42
C ALA A 221 12.87 -12.35 -32.99
N ALA A 222 12.38 -13.44 -32.41
CA ALA A 222 11.75 -13.45 -31.09
C ALA A 222 12.72 -13.12 -29.95
N ILE A 223 13.95 -13.67 -29.98
CA ILE A 223 14.94 -13.47 -28.92
C ILE A 223 15.24 -11.97 -28.70
N PRO A 224 15.65 -11.18 -29.72
CA PRO A 224 15.87 -9.74 -29.55
C PRO A 224 14.61 -8.98 -29.14
N ILE A 225 13.43 -9.36 -29.67
CA ILE A 225 12.15 -8.72 -29.30
C ILE A 225 11.88 -8.92 -27.82
N ILE A 226 12.03 -10.14 -27.26
CA ILE A 226 11.84 -10.45 -25.85
C ILE A 226 12.79 -9.62 -24.98
N MET A 227 14.06 -9.49 -25.37
CA MET A 227 15.03 -8.65 -24.66
C MET A 227 14.61 -7.17 -24.68
N GLY A 228 14.12 -6.69 -25.81
CA GLY A 228 13.60 -5.33 -25.94
C GLY A 228 12.36 -5.08 -25.10
N GLN A 229 11.44 -6.04 -25.00
CA GLN A 229 10.24 -5.93 -24.16
C GLN A 229 10.58 -5.67 -22.69
N ASN A 230 11.65 -6.26 -22.16
CA ASN A 230 12.12 -5.96 -20.81
C ASN A 230 12.63 -4.52 -20.65
N ILE A 231 13.30 -3.96 -21.66
CA ILE A 231 13.70 -2.55 -21.66
C ILE A 231 12.46 -1.64 -21.68
N GLY A 232 11.48 -1.96 -22.53
CA GLY A 232 10.23 -1.19 -22.65
C GLY A 232 9.43 -1.10 -21.34
N THR A 233 9.49 -2.14 -20.49
CA THR A 233 8.86 -2.17 -19.16
C THR A 233 9.40 -1.07 -18.24
N CYS A 234 10.65 -0.63 -18.43
CA CYS A 234 11.26 0.40 -17.59
C CYS A 234 10.64 1.79 -17.78
N VAL A 235 9.95 2.03 -18.90
CA VAL A 235 9.29 3.33 -19.18
C VAL A 235 8.31 3.68 -18.08
N THR A 236 7.51 2.72 -17.59
CA THR A 236 6.54 2.95 -16.51
C THR A 236 7.23 3.39 -15.21
N ALA A 237 8.31 2.69 -14.82
CA ALA A 237 9.09 3.04 -13.63
C ALA A 237 9.76 4.42 -13.77
N MET A 238 10.27 4.75 -14.95
CA MET A 238 10.88 6.05 -15.22
C MET A 238 9.84 7.19 -15.15
N LEU A 239 8.66 7.00 -15.74
CA LEU A 239 7.57 7.98 -15.67
C LEU A 239 7.10 8.16 -14.22
N SER A 240 6.90 7.07 -13.47
CA SER A 240 6.49 7.13 -12.08
C SER A 240 7.53 7.81 -11.17
N SER A 241 8.80 7.84 -11.55
CA SER A 241 9.86 8.46 -10.77
C SER A 241 9.94 9.99 -10.93
N VAL A 242 9.18 10.57 -11.87
CA VAL A 242 9.15 12.04 -12.07
C VAL A 242 8.52 12.69 -10.84
N GLY A 243 9.17 13.73 -10.32
CA GLY A 243 8.72 14.44 -9.11
C GLY A 243 9.08 13.76 -7.77
N THR A 244 9.76 12.60 -7.79
CA THR A 244 10.21 11.92 -6.56
C THR A 244 11.58 12.41 -6.09
N ASN A 245 11.96 11.97 -4.87
CA ASN A 245 13.30 12.18 -4.34
C ASN A 245 14.38 11.48 -5.20
N LYS A 246 15.64 11.85 -4.99
CA LYS A 246 16.76 11.33 -5.79
C LYS A 246 16.92 9.82 -5.72
N ASN A 247 16.69 9.22 -4.56
CA ASN A 247 16.85 7.77 -4.38
C ASN A 247 15.77 6.98 -5.13
N ALA A 248 14.53 7.46 -5.14
CA ALA A 248 13.45 6.87 -5.93
C ALA A 248 13.73 6.96 -7.44
N ARG A 249 14.20 8.10 -7.92
CA ARG A 249 14.67 8.26 -9.32
C ARG A 249 15.84 7.33 -9.64
N ARG A 250 16.78 7.15 -8.70
CA ARG A 250 17.90 6.19 -8.84
C ARG A 250 17.40 4.76 -8.94
N ALA A 251 16.35 4.38 -8.20
CA ALA A 251 15.75 3.05 -8.30
C ALA A 251 15.18 2.79 -9.71
N ALA A 252 14.51 3.77 -10.33
CA ALA A 252 14.05 3.66 -11.71
C ALA A 252 15.22 3.56 -12.71
N VAL A 253 16.30 4.33 -12.51
CA VAL A 253 17.52 4.24 -13.31
C VAL A 253 18.21 2.88 -13.16
N VAL A 254 18.22 2.30 -11.96
CA VAL A 254 18.73 0.93 -11.73
C VAL A 254 17.93 -0.07 -12.54
N HIS A 255 16.59 0.01 -12.55
CA HIS A 255 15.74 -0.87 -13.35
C HIS A 255 16.08 -0.79 -14.84
N LEU A 256 16.20 0.42 -15.37
CA LEU A 256 16.58 0.64 -16.77
C LEU A 256 18.00 0.11 -17.06
N SER A 257 18.96 0.43 -16.20
CA SER A 257 20.34 -0.01 -16.37
C SER A 257 20.50 -1.53 -16.32
N PHE A 258 19.77 -2.20 -15.41
CA PHE A 258 19.73 -3.65 -15.32
C PHE A 258 19.28 -4.29 -16.63
N ASN A 259 18.17 -3.80 -17.22
CA ASN A 259 17.64 -4.37 -18.46
C ASN A 259 18.51 -4.02 -19.68
N ILE A 260 19.07 -2.81 -19.76
CA ILE A 260 19.98 -2.44 -20.86
C ILE A 260 21.26 -3.27 -20.81
N ILE A 261 21.93 -3.34 -19.65
CA ILE A 261 23.18 -4.10 -19.49
C ILE A 261 22.92 -5.58 -19.79
N GLY A 262 21.85 -6.15 -19.23
CA GLY A 262 21.45 -7.53 -19.49
C GLY A 262 21.23 -7.79 -20.98
N THR A 263 20.47 -6.92 -21.66
CA THR A 263 20.22 -7.03 -23.11
C THR A 263 21.53 -6.95 -23.92
N VAL A 264 22.36 -5.95 -23.67
CA VAL A 264 23.61 -5.75 -24.43
C VAL A 264 24.53 -6.95 -24.26
N VAL A 265 24.74 -7.44 -23.04
CA VAL A 265 25.64 -8.54 -22.76
C VAL A 265 25.12 -9.86 -23.36
N TRP A 266 23.87 -10.21 -23.04
CA TRP A 266 23.32 -11.51 -23.50
C TRP A 266 23.03 -11.54 -24.98
N LEU A 267 22.65 -10.41 -25.61
CA LEU A 267 22.50 -10.33 -27.07
C LEU A 267 23.86 -10.48 -27.76
N ALA A 268 24.89 -9.77 -27.28
CA ALA A 268 26.23 -9.88 -27.84
C ALA A 268 26.79 -11.31 -27.72
N LEU A 269 26.57 -11.97 -26.57
CA LEU A 269 26.98 -13.37 -26.37
C LEU A 269 26.21 -14.32 -27.29
N PHE A 270 24.90 -14.13 -27.44
CA PHE A 270 24.06 -14.94 -28.32
C PHE A 270 24.47 -14.79 -29.78
N GLU A 271 24.68 -13.57 -30.27
CA GLU A 271 25.10 -13.31 -31.64
C GLU A 271 26.52 -13.83 -31.93
N ALA A 272 27.45 -13.67 -30.99
CA ALA A 272 28.80 -14.23 -31.09
C ALA A 272 28.76 -15.78 -31.15
N ALA A 273 27.97 -16.40 -30.28
CA ALA A 273 27.79 -17.85 -30.29
C ALA A 273 27.13 -18.32 -31.59
N ASN A 274 26.10 -17.60 -32.06
CA ASN A 274 25.44 -17.94 -33.34
C ASN A 274 26.38 -17.78 -34.54
N ALA A 275 27.23 -16.77 -34.56
CA ALA A 275 28.24 -16.59 -35.61
C ALA A 275 29.25 -17.72 -35.67
N ILE A 276 29.64 -18.28 -34.50
CA ILE A 276 30.59 -19.40 -34.39
C ILE A 276 29.91 -20.76 -34.70
N PHE A 277 28.79 -21.06 -34.03
CA PHE A 277 28.14 -22.36 -34.05
C PHE A 277 27.04 -22.49 -35.12
N ARG A 278 26.58 -21.40 -35.71
CA ARG A 278 25.52 -21.33 -36.73
C ARG A 278 24.30 -22.17 -36.33
N PHE A 279 23.67 -21.80 -35.22
CA PHE A 279 22.55 -22.54 -34.66
C PHE A 279 21.39 -22.66 -35.64
N ALA A 280 21.07 -23.89 -36.08
CA ALA A 280 20.01 -24.15 -37.03
C ALA A 280 18.61 -23.70 -36.55
N PHE A 281 18.35 -23.71 -35.24
CA PHE A 281 17.07 -23.32 -34.69
C PHE A 281 16.76 -21.82 -34.88
N VAL A 282 17.76 -20.96 -35.05
CA VAL A 282 17.58 -19.50 -35.19
C VAL A 282 16.63 -19.14 -36.35
N SER A 283 16.69 -19.93 -37.44
CA SER A 283 15.83 -19.74 -38.60
C SER A 283 14.48 -20.48 -38.52
N THR A 284 14.25 -21.33 -37.50
CA THR A 284 12.99 -22.05 -37.35
C THR A 284 11.93 -21.20 -36.63
N ALA A 285 10.65 -21.54 -36.88
CA ALA A 285 9.54 -20.90 -36.19
C ALA A 285 9.53 -21.20 -34.69
N ILE A 286 9.29 -20.18 -33.88
CA ILE A 286 9.17 -20.31 -32.41
C ILE A 286 7.70 -20.52 -32.04
N ASP A 287 7.45 -21.24 -30.96
CA ASP A 287 6.14 -21.45 -30.37
C ASP A 287 5.97 -20.68 -29.03
N THR A 288 4.77 -20.72 -28.47
CA THR A 288 4.43 -20.02 -27.24
C THR A 288 5.21 -20.52 -26.03
N PHE A 289 5.49 -21.83 -25.96
CA PHE A 289 6.27 -22.43 -24.88
C PHE A 289 7.71 -21.93 -24.88
N HIS A 290 8.37 -21.94 -26.06
CA HIS A 290 9.75 -21.49 -26.18
C HIS A 290 9.90 -19.97 -25.99
N ILE A 291 8.87 -19.17 -26.30
CA ILE A 291 8.85 -17.73 -25.93
C ILE A 291 8.89 -17.58 -24.40
N ALA A 292 8.05 -18.32 -23.66
CA ALA A 292 8.05 -18.27 -22.20
C ALA A 292 9.37 -18.79 -21.61
N LEU A 293 9.94 -19.83 -22.19
CA LEU A 293 11.23 -20.41 -21.80
C LEU A 293 12.38 -19.41 -21.98
N ILE A 294 12.49 -18.79 -23.16
CA ILE A 294 13.52 -17.80 -23.47
C ILE A 294 13.37 -16.57 -22.56
N HIS A 295 12.14 -16.10 -22.35
CA HIS A 295 11.86 -15.00 -21.42
C HIS A 295 12.36 -15.33 -20.01
N SER A 296 12.12 -16.55 -19.53
CA SER A 296 12.58 -17.00 -18.22
C SER A 296 14.11 -17.14 -18.15
N ILE A 297 14.73 -17.77 -19.15
CA ILE A 297 16.19 -17.94 -19.22
C ILE A 297 16.87 -16.56 -19.24
N PHE A 298 16.38 -15.63 -20.04
CA PHE A 298 16.95 -14.29 -20.13
C PHE A 298 16.89 -13.55 -18.80
N ASN A 299 15.71 -13.50 -18.14
CA ASN A 299 15.57 -12.81 -16.86
C ASN A 299 16.38 -13.46 -15.73
N LEU A 300 16.43 -14.79 -15.69
CA LEU A 300 17.23 -15.54 -14.72
C LEU A 300 18.74 -15.31 -14.97
N ALA A 301 19.19 -15.36 -16.22
CA ALA A 301 20.58 -15.15 -16.59
C ALA A 301 21.04 -13.71 -16.28
N CYS A 302 20.21 -12.70 -16.60
CA CYS A 302 20.48 -11.31 -16.21
C CYS A 302 20.59 -11.15 -14.69
N THR A 303 19.69 -11.78 -13.94
CA THR A 303 19.69 -11.72 -12.48
C THR A 303 20.91 -12.41 -11.89
N LEU A 304 21.24 -13.61 -12.33
CA LEU A 304 22.43 -14.34 -11.86
C LEU A 304 23.73 -13.57 -12.13
N MET A 305 23.82 -12.89 -13.28
CA MET A 305 24.97 -12.06 -13.65
C MET A 305 25.06 -10.77 -12.79
N LEU A 306 23.94 -10.08 -12.57
CA LEU A 306 23.94 -8.75 -11.99
C LEU A 306 23.64 -8.70 -10.49
N LEU A 307 23.08 -9.76 -9.89
CA LEU A 307 22.82 -9.84 -8.45
C LEU A 307 24.09 -9.72 -7.59
N PRO A 308 25.22 -10.36 -7.94
CA PRO A 308 26.49 -10.09 -7.25
C PRO A 308 26.93 -8.63 -7.39
N CYS A 309 26.61 -8.00 -8.51
CA CYS A 309 27.02 -6.65 -8.93
C CYS A 309 26.05 -5.53 -8.50
N CYS A 310 25.12 -5.77 -7.55
CA CYS A 310 24.17 -4.74 -7.06
C CYS A 310 24.86 -3.42 -6.69
N GLY A 311 26.03 -3.47 -6.03
CA GLY A 311 26.80 -2.27 -5.67
C GLY A 311 27.36 -1.49 -6.88
N LEU A 312 27.56 -2.15 -8.03
CA LEU A 312 27.95 -1.48 -9.27
C LEU A 312 26.76 -0.73 -9.88
N LEU A 313 25.56 -1.34 -9.90
CA LEU A 313 24.33 -0.69 -10.36
C LEU A 313 23.96 0.49 -9.47
N GLU A 314 24.13 0.34 -8.16
CA GLU A 314 23.95 1.43 -7.20
C GLU A 314 24.92 2.61 -7.51
N LYS A 315 26.23 2.34 -7.64
CA LYS A 315 27.22 3.38 -8.01
C LYS A 315 26.91 4.02 -9.36
N LEU A 316 26.45 3.24 -10.35
CA LEU A 316 26.05 3.76 -11.65
C LEU A 316 24.89 4.76 -11.52
N SER A 317 23.89 4.42 -10.71
CA SER A 317 22.72 5.30 -10.47
C SER A 317 23.11 6.61 -9.78
N TYR A 318 24.06 6.58 -8.83
CA TYR A 318 24.64 7.79 -8.22
C TYR A 318 25.42 8.63 -9.22
N ARG A 319 26.05 7.99 -10.22
CA ARG A 319 26.78 8.72 -11.26
C ARG A 319 25.85 9.43 -12.25
N ILE A 320 24.70 8.80 -12.55
CA ILE A 320 23.67 9.36 -13.45
C ILE A 320 22.86 10.44 -12.73
N ILE A 321 22.52 10.22 -11.45
CA ILE A 321 21.79 11.17 -10.61
C ILE A 321 22.66 11.47 -9.38
N PRO A 322 23.53 12.51 -9.45
CA PRO A 322 24.43 12.85 -8.35
C PRO A 322 23.68 13.47 -7.16
N ASP A 323 24.30 13.37 -5.97
CA ASP A 323 23.84 14.09 -4.79
C ASP A 323 24.05 15.60 -5.00
N GLY A 324 23.00 16.38 -4.82
CA GLY A 324 23.04 17.85 -4.87
C GLY A 324 22.56 18.44 -3.54
N ARG A 325 22.69 19.75 -3.36
CA ARG A 325 22.25 20.50 -2.18
C ARG A 325 20.71 20.64 -2.08
N SER A 326 19.94 19.61 -2.23
CA SER A 326 18.50 19.67 -1.93
C SER A 326 18.21 18.93 -0.63
N THR A 327 17.50 19.57 0.24
CA THR A 327 16.79 18.92 1.35
C THR A 327 15.72 18.02 0.73
N ASP A 328 16.07 16.77 0.43
CA ASP A 328 15.10 15.74 0.05
C ASP A 328 14.32 15.38 1.32
N THR A 329 13.25 16.11 1.60
CA THR A 329 12.22 15.67 2.57
C THR A 329 11.53 14.46 1.95
N ALA A 330 11.72 13.29 2.55
CA ALA A 330 10.98 12.10 2.17
C ALA A 330 9.48 12.40 2.36
N THR A 331 8.70 12.30 1.30
CA THR A 331 7.25 12.42 1.38
C THR A 331 6.72 11.23 2.18
N VAL A 332 6.16 11.47 3.34
CA VAL A 332 5.74 10.42 4.28
C VAL A 332 4.64 9.54 3.66
N LEU A 333 3.71 10.15 2.93
CA LEU A 333 2.67 9.47 2.16
C LEU A 333 2.85 9.80 0.67
N ASP A 334 2.94 8.77 -0.15
CA ASP A 334 3.16 8.87 -1.60
C ASP A 334 1.97 8.24 -2.34
N GLU A 335 1.34 8.98 -3.25
CA GLU A 335 0.20 8.50 -4.06
C GLU A 335 0.52 7.25 -4.89
N ARG A 336 1.80 6.98 -5.18
CA ARG A 336 2.23 5.75 -5.87
C ARG A 336 1.94 4.50 -5.04
N LEU A 337 1.76 4.66 -3.73
CA LEU A 337 1.33 3.58 -2.83
C LEU A 337 -0.10 3.12 -3.13
N PHE A 338 -0.91 3.93 -3.82
CA PHE A 338 -2.25 3.53 -4.26
C PHE A 338 -2.24 2.34 -5.24
N ALA A 339 -1.11 2.09 -5.92
CA ALA A 339 -0.92 0.86 -6.68
C ALA A 339 -0.95 -0.41 -5.79
N THR A 340 -0.80 -0.27 -4.47
CA THR A 340 -0.88 -1.34 -3.49
C THR A 340 -1.61 -0.85 -2.23
N PRO A 341 -2.95 -0.77 -2.25
CA PRO A 341 -3.75 -0.14 -1.20
C PRO A 341 -3.48 -0.68 0.21
N ALA A 342 -3.25 -1.99 0.33
CA ALA A 342 -2.92 -2.61 1.62
C ALA A 342 -1.65 -2.03 2.27
N ILE A 343 -0.68 -1.58 1.47
CA ILE A 343 0.57 -0.99 1.97
C ILE A 343 0.42 0.50 2.22
N ALA A 344 -0.35 1.17 1.37
CA ALA A 344 -0.76 2.55 1.62
C ALA A 344 -1.42 2.68 3.00
N LEU A 345 -2.30 1.72 3.35
CA LEU A 345 -2.96 1.66 4.65
C LEU A 345 -1.97 1.46 5.80
N VAL A 346 -1.00 0.55 5.68
CA VAL A 346 0.06 0.36 6.71
C VAL A 346 0.84 1.65 6.95
N LYS A 347 1.12 2.42 5.88
CA LYS A 347 1.82 3.70 6.02
C LYS A 347 0.96 4.79 6.63
N SER A 348 -0.32 4.81 6.31
CA SER A 348 -1.27 5.70 6.97
C SER A 348 -1.35 5.39 8.46
N GLU A 349 -1.39 4.11 8.84
CA GLU A 349 -1.39 3.69 10.25
C GLU A 349 -0.09 4.10 10.97
N GLU A 350 1.08 3.97 10.34
CA GLU A 350 2.36 4.40 10.92
C GLU A 350 2.38 5.91 11.17
N LEU A 351 1.83 6.72 10.24
CA LEU A 351 1.74 8.16 10.42
C LEU A 351 0.72 8.54 11.49
N ALA A 352 -0.44 7.86 11.53
CA ALA A 352 -1.44 8.07 12.58
C ALA A 352 -0.90 7.72 13.98
N LYS A 353 -0.03 6.71 14.09
CA LYS A 353 0.67 6.40 15.35
C LYS A 353 1.62 7.53 15.80
N ARG A 354 2.27 8.23 14.89
CA ARG A 354 3.07 9.43 15.23
C ARG A 354 2.18 10.57 15.69
N MET A 355 1.09 10.81 14.97
CA MET A 355 0.07 11.81 15.35
C MET A 355 -0.46 11.56 16.76
N ALA A 356 -0.81 10.31 17.09
CA ALA A 356 -1.29 9.93 18.41
C ALA A 356 -0.25 10.21 19.52
N ALA A 357 1.04 9.92 19.25
CA ALA A 357 2.12 10.20 20.19
C ALA A 357 2.34 11.72 20.40
N ASP A 358 2.21 12.53 19.34
CA ASP A 358 2.33 13.99 19.46
C ASP A 358 1.13 14.59 20.21
N ALA A 359 -0.10 14.10 19.99
CA ALA A 359 -1.29 14.50 20.74
C ALA A 359 -1.20 14.12 22.24
N GLU A 360 -0.70 12.91 22.56
CA GLU A 360 -0.43 12.48 23.93
C GLU A 360 0.55 13.43 24.64
N LEU A 361 1.68 13.73 23.98
CA LEU A 361 2.69 14.62 24.54
C LEU A 361 2.17 16.06 24.69
N ALA A 362 1.41 16.60 23.71
CA ALA A 362 0.79 17.91 23.80
C ALA A 362 -0.12 18.02 25.01
N LEU A 363 -0.92 16.98 25.27
CA LEU A 363 -1.80 16.98 26.42
C LEU A 363 -1.01 16.92 27.74
N HIS A 364 -0.04 16.05 27.88
CA HIS A 364 0.77 15.98 29.11
C HIS A 364 1.47 17.31 29.42
N GLU A 365 2.04 17.97 28.41
CA GLU A 365 2.67 19.28 28.55
C GLU A 365 1.64 20.34 28.97
N SER A 366 0.40 20.28 28.44
CA SER A 366 -0.67 21.21 28.81
C SER A 366 -1.16 21.00 30.24
N LEU A 367 -1.33 19.73 30.69
CA LEU A 367 -1.69 19.41 32.07
C LEU A 367 -0.60 19.89 33.06
N GLN A 368 0.67 19.78 32.67
CA GLN A 368 1.79 20.29 33.46
C GLN A 368 1.74 21.83 33.58
N ALA A 369 1.39 22.53 32.50
CA ALA A 369 1.30 23.98 32.47
C ALA A 369 0.20 24.55 33.39
N VAL A 370 -0.88 23.82 33.62
CA VAL A 370 -1.94 24.21 34.59
C VAL A 370 -1.38 24.36 36.00
N LEU A 371 -0.39 23.57 36.36
CA LEU A 371 0.27 23.57 37.68
C LEU A 371 1.46 24.55 37.75
N GLY A 372 2.06 24.85 36.59
CA GLY A 372 3.22 25.73 36.50
C GLY A 372 3.49 26.17 35.06
N PHE A 373 2.76 27.18 34.61
CA PHE A 373 2.84 27.71 33.26
C PHE A 373 4.23 28.30 32.96
N THR A 374 4.81 27.87 31.83
CA THR A 374 5.97 28.51 31.21
C THR A 374 5.73 28.74 29.71
N PRO A 375 6.32 29.82 29.13
CA PRO A 375 6.16 30.11 27.69
C PRO A 375 6.70 29.00 26.80
N GLU A 376 7.71 28.26 27.27
CA GLU A 376 8.31 27.14 26.54
C GLU A 376 7.33 25.98 26.41
N LEU A 377 6.58 25.63 27.48
CA LEU A 377 5.52 24.62 27.40
C LEU A 377 4.43 25.05 26.44
N ALA A 378 3.98 26.32 26.51
CA ALA A 378 2.97 26.84 25.61
C ALA A 378 3.42 26.77 24.13
N ALA A 379 4.67 27.14 23.84
CA ALA A 379 5.22 27.04 22.49
C ALA A 379 5.32 25.60 22.00
N SER A 380 5.71 24.66 22.88
CA SER A 380 5.80 23.22 22.55
C SER A 380 4.42 22.64 22.23
N VAL A 381 3.40 22.91 23.05
CA VAL A 381 2.03 22.41 22.84
C VAL A 381 1.46 22.93 21.51
N ARG A 382 1.58 24.25 21.23
CA ARG A 382 1.12 24.83 19.97
C ARG A 382 1.83 24.24 18.76
N GLN A 383 3.16 23.98 18.86
CA GLN A 383 3.90 23.35 17.77
C GLN A 383 3.43 21.90 17.50
N ARG A 384 3.10 21.14 18.55
CA ARG A 384 2.59 19.77 18.40
C ARG A 384 1.19 19.73 17.82
N GLU A 385 0.36 20.70 18.18
CA GLU A 385 -0.97 20.83 17.58
C GLU A 385 -0.86 21.19 16.09
N ASP A 386 -0.02 22.18 15.71
CA ASP A 386 0.27 22.49 14.30
C ASP A 386 0.76 21.26 13.52
N ASP A 387 1.57 20.39 14.16
CA ASP A 387 2.06 19.16 13.55
C ASP A 387 0.93 18.11 13.43
N THR A 388 0.04 18.02 14.43
CA THR A 388 -1.09 17.09 14.47
C THR A 388 -2.15 17.47 13.43
N ASP A 389 -2.47 18.75 13.28
CA ASP A 389 -3.36 19.30 12.25
C ASP A 389 -2.84 18.97 10.83
N ARG A 390 -1.53 19.16 10.58
CA ARG A 390 -0.91 18.77 9.30
C ARG A 390 -0.96 17.27 9.04
N TYR A 391 -0.87 16.44 10.07
CA TYR A 391 -1.02 14.99 9.93
C TYR A 391 -2.46 14.62 9.59
N GLU A 392 -3.46 15.26 10.22
CA GLU A 392 -4.87 15.05 9.94
C GLU A 392 -5.20 15.38 8.48
N ASP A 393 -4.85 16.57 8.00
CA ASP A 393 -5.04 17.02 6.62
C ASP A 393 -4.39 16.05 5.61
N THR A 394 -3.14 15.65 5.86
CA THR A 394 -2.39 14.76 4.99
C THR A 394 -3.01 13.36 4.95
N LEU A 395 -3.31 12.79 6.13
CA LEU A 395 -3.91 11.48 6.27
C LEU A 395 -5.34 11.47 5.74
N GLY A 396 -6.16 12.48 6.07
CA GLY A 396 -7.54 12.59 5.63
C GLY A 396 -7.65 12.59 4.11
N THR A 397 -6.90 13.47 3.45
CA THR A 397 -6.84 13.52 1.98
C THR A 397 -6.35 12.20 1.38
N PHE A 398 -5.29 11.62 1.93
CA PHE A 398 -4.72 10.37 1.42
C PHE A 398 -5.67 9.18 1.60
N LEU A 399 -6.32 9.03 2.76
CA LEU A 399 -7.26 7.95 3.05
C LEU A 399 -8.53 8.04 2.21
N VAL A 400 -9.03 9.26 1.93
CA VAL A 400 -10.16 9.48 1.02
C VAL A 400 -9.82 9.02 -0.41
N HIS A 401 -8.64 9.37 -0.92
CA HIS A 401 -8.17 8.88 -2.22
C HIS A 401 -7.94 7.36 -2.21
N LEU A 402 -7.38 6.83 -1.13
CA LEU A 402 -7.17 5.39 -0.95
C LEU A 402 -8.50 4.61 -1.00
N ALA A 403 -9.57 5.16 -0.42
CA ALA A 403 -10.90 4.53 -0.43
C ALA A 403 -11.50 4.38 -1.84
N THR A 404 -11.02 5.13 -2.84
CA THR A 404 -11.43 4.98 -4.24
C THR A 404 -10.74 3.82 -4.96
N GLN A 405 -9.68 3.25 -4.36
CA GLN A 405 -8.91 2.17 -4.95
C GLN A 405 -9.57 0.79 -4.67
N PRO A 406 -9.33 -0.20 -5.52
CA PRO A 406 -9.84 -1.55 -5.30
C PRO A 406 -9.16 -2.21 -4.09
N MET A 407 -9.80 -2.17 -2.93
CA MET A 407 -9.33 -2.75 -1.67
C MET A 407 -10.10 -4.02 -1.28
N SER A 408 -9.51 -4.83 -0.39
CA SER A 408 -10.27 -5.87 0.29
C SER A 408 -11.33 -5.25 1.22
N GLU A 409 -12.41 -6.00 1.53
CA GLU A 409 -13.44 -5.53 2.46
C GLU A 409 -12.84 -5.16 3.83
N GLN A 410 -11.87 -5.95 4.29
CA GLN A 410 -11.16 -5.70 5.54
C GLN A 410 -10.33 -4.41 5.49
N ASP A 411 -9.52 -4.21 4.44
CA ASP A 411 -8.70 -2.99 4.31
C ASP A 411 -9.58 -1.73 4.17
N SER A 412 -10.76 -1.85 3.52
CA SER A 412 -11.72 -0.74 3.40
C SER A 412 -12.31 -0.34 4.75
N VAL A 413 -12.69 -1.32 5.59
CA VAL A 413 -13.17 -1.07 6.95
C VAL A 413 -12.07 -0.44 7.81
N GLU A 414 -10.85 -0.98 7.74
CA GLU A 414 -9.69 -0.46 8.47
C GLU A 414 -9.34 0.98 8.06
N SER A 415 -9.37 1.29 6.75
CA SER A 415 -9.17 2.65 6.23
C SER A 415 -10.24 3.64 6.73
N SER A 416 -11.52 3.23 6.71
CA SER A 416 -12.61 4.10 7.19
C SER A 416 -12.50 4.39 8.67
N LYS A 417 -12.13 3.40 9.48
CA LYS A 417 -11.94 3.57 10.93
C LYS A 417 -10.74 4.45 11.24
N LEU A 418 -9.64 4.28 10.50
CA LEU A 418 -8.47 5.14 10.66
C LEU A 418 -8.81 6.60 10.38
N LEU A 419 -9.66 6.86 9.38
CA LEU A 419 -10.15 8.21 9.06
C LEU A 419 -10.93 8.86 10.21
N HIS A 420 -11.67 8.06 11.00
CA HIS A 420 -12.34 8.58 12.22
C HIS A 420 -11.34 8.81 13.36
N LEU A 421 -10.40 7.90 13.58
CA LEU A 421 -9.44 7.97 14.67
C LEU A 421 -8.52 9.20 14.58
N ILE A 422 -8.11 9.59 13.36
CA ILE A 422 -7.25 10.78 13.20
C ILE A 422 -7.95 12.07 13.67
N GLY A 423 -9.24 12.21 13.41
CA GLY A 423 -10.00 13.36 13.89
C GLY A 423 -10.11 13.42 15.43
N ASP A 424 -10.23 12.26 16.12
CA ASP A 424 -10.24 12.25 17.59
C ASP A 424 -8.87 12.62 18.18
N PHE A 425 -7.75 12.20 17.55
CA PHE A 425 -6.40 12.61 18.00
C PHE A 425 -6.12 14.09 17.76
N GLU A 426 -6.59 14.65 16.64
CA GLU A 426 -6.53 16.10 16.39
C GLU A 426 -7.28 16.88 17.48
N ARG A 427 -8.51 16.46 17.82
CA ARG A 427 -9.30 17.08 18.88
C ARG A 427 -8.64 17.03 20.25
N ILE A 428 -7.92 15.95 20.58
CA ILE A 428 -7.15 15.90 21.83
C ILE A 428 -6.04 16.97 21.84
N ALA A 429 -5.35 17.18 20.72
CA ALA A 429 -4.33 18.23 20.60
C ALA A 429 -4.93 19.65 20.64
N ASP A 430 -6.07 19.87 19.99
CA ASP A 430 -6.85 21.13 20.06
C ASP A 430 -7.20 21.48 21.53
N HIS A 431 -7.73 20.49 22.28
CA HIS A 431 -8.05 20.70 23.69
C HIS A 431 -6.82 20.92 24.55
N ALA A 432 -5.65 20.37 24.19
CA ALA A 432 -4.39 20.68 24.86
C ALA A 432 -4.02 22.17 24.71
N VAL A 433 -4.23 22.77 23.53
CA VAL A 433 -4.05 24.23 23.32
C VAL A 433 -5.04 25.04 24.16
N ASN A 434 -6.32 24.66 24.20
CA ASN A 434 -7.33 25.35 25.05
C ASN A 434 -6.97 25.28 26.55
N ILE A 435 -6.37 24.17 27.00
CA ILE A 435 -5.87 24.01 28.38
C ILE A 435 -4.68 24.94 28.62
N ILE A 436 -3.75 25.06 27.67
CA ILE A 436 -2.64 26.04 27.72
C ILE A 436 -3.15 27.47 27.82
N GLU A 437 -4.14 27.85 27.02
CA GLU A 437 -4.74 29.20 27.06
C GLU A 437 -5.35 29.48 28.42
N SER A 438 -6.03 28.50 29.03
CA SER A 438 -6.54 28.61 30.39
C SER A 438 -5.42 28.78 31.44
N ALA A 439 -4.30 28.08 31.28
CA ALA A 439 -3.13 28.21 32.17
C ALA A 439 -2.42 29.58 32.01
N GLU A 440 -2.36 30.09 30.78
CA GLU A 440 -1.83 31.42 30.43
C GLU A 440 -2.70 32.51 31.05
N GLU A 441 -4.02 32.39 30.95
CA GLU A 441 -5.00 33.32 31.56
C GLU A 441 -4.88 33.38 33.09
N LEU A 442 -4.70 32.21 33.76
CA LEU A 442 -4.46 32.18 35.21
C LEU A 442 -3.24 33.00 35.60
N LYS A 443 -2.14 32.87 34.85
CA LYS A 443 -0.90 33.60 35.09
C LYS A 443 -1.04 35.08 34.79
N GLU A 444 -1.62 35.48 33.67
CA GLU A 444 -1.78 36.87 33.26
C GLU A 444 -2.68 37.66 34.23
N LYS A 445 -3.79 37.04 34.67
CA LYS A 445 -4.74 37.66 35.60
C LYS A 445 -4.29 37.59 37.06
N GLY A 446 -3.18 36.91 37.34
CA GLY A 446 -2.69 36.71 38.72
C GLY A 446 -3.68 35.97 39.61
N VAL A 447 -4.53 35.14 39.01
CA VAL A 447 -5.56 34.35 39.71
C VAL A 447 -4.96 33.02 40.20
N SER A 448 -5.25 32.66 41.46
CA SER A 448 -4.83 31.39 42.03
C SER A 448 -6.00 30.64 42.65
N PHE A 449 -5.98 29.33 42.54
CA PHE A 449 -6.92 28.46 43.21
C PHE A 449 -6.58 28.31 44.71
N THR A 450 -7.58 28.04 45.54
CA THR A 450 -7.37 27.67 46.96
C THR A 450 -6.63 26.34 47.03
N ASP A 451 -5.96 26.06 48.16
CA ASP A 451 -5.21 24.80 48.35
C ASP A 451 -6.09 23.55 48.25
N SER A 452 -7.36 23.64 48.68
CA SER A 452 -8.36 22.61 48.47
C SER A 452 -8.66 22.40 46.99
N ALA A 453 -8.93 23.50 46.24
CA ALA A 453 -9.22 23.43 44.80
C ALA A 453 -8.00 22.89 44.01
N LYS A 454 -6.77 23.23 44.40
CA LYS A 454 -5.55 22.67 43.74
C LYS A 454 -5.43 21.15 43.93
N LYS A 455 -5.80 20.63 45.09
CA LYS A 455 -5.79 19.17 45.34
C LYS A 455 -6.84 18.45 44.48
N GLU A 456 -8.07 19.02 44.47
CA GLU A 456 -9.14 18.48 43.63
C GLU A 456 -8.75 18.52 42.13
N LEU A 457 -8.20 19.68 41.68
CA LEU A 457 -7.72 19.83 40.30
C LEU A 457 -6.61 18.81 39.97
N GLN A 458 -5.64 18.61 40.86
CA GLN A 458 -4.60 17.60 40.67
C GLN A 458 -5.17 16.18 40.50
N THR A 459 -6.26 15.85 41.18
CA THR A 459 -6.93 14.55 41.06
C THR A 459 -7.48 14.33 39.66
N ILE A 460 -8.22 15.30 39.11
CA ILE A 460 -8.78 15.18 37.76
C ILE A 460 -7.67 15.22 36.70
N LEU A 461 -6.63 16.06 36.85
CA LEU A 461 -5.48 16.08 35.94
C LEU A 461 -4.78 14.71 35.86
N ASN A 462 -4.61 14.04 37.02
CA ASN A 462 -4.03 12.69 37.05
C ASN A 462 -4.95 11.66 36.37
N ALA A 463 -6.27 11.76 36.52
CA ALA A 463 -7.22 10.86 35.87
C ALA A 463 -7.22 11.06 34.34
N VAL A 464 -7.16 12.32 33.87
CA VAL A 464 -7.09 12.64 32.42
C VAL A 464 -5.73 12.22 31.84
N SER A 465 -4.64 12.38 32.58
CA SER A 465 -3.34 11.84 32.18
C SER A 465 -3.40 10.31 31.97
N GLU A 466 -3.99 9.57 32.91
CA GLU A 466 -4.11 8.11 32.82
C GLU A 466 -4.98 7.65 31.65
N ILE A 467 -6.11 8.33 31.38
CA ILE A 467 -6.99 7.91 30.28
C ILE A 467 -6.32 8.09 28.92
N VAL A 468 -5.54 9.16 28.74
CA VAL A 468 -4.78 9.39 27.50
C VAL A 468 -3.67 8.36 27.34
N ASP A 469 -2.93 8.05 28.41
CA ASP A 469 -1.91 6.99 28.41
C ASP A 469 -2.52 5.62 28.02
N LEU A 470 -3.67 5.27 28.59
CA LEU A 470 -4.38 4.03 28.27
C LEU A 470 -4.80 3.99 26.81
N THR A 471 -5.38 5.09 26.32
CA THR A 471 -5.89 5.20 24.95
C THR A 471 -4.77 5.16 23.92
N SER A 472 -3.73 5.95 24.12
CA SER A 472 -2.56 6.01 23.25
C SER A 472 -1.86 4.66 23.19
N ARG A 473 -1.60 4.03 24.33
CA ARG A 473 -1.00 2.68 24.39
C ARG A 473 -1.89 1.62 23.73
N ALA A 474 -3.21 1.69 23.93
CA ALA A 474 -4.14 0.77 23.29
C ALA A 474 -4.04 0.87 21.76
N PHE A 475 -3.97 2.08 21.20
CA PHE A 475 -3.80 2.31 19.77
C PHE A 475 -2.41 1.94 19.27
N LEU A 476 -1.34 2.36 19.95
CA LEU A 476 0.04 2.13 19.51
C LEU A 476 0.41 0.63 19.53
N GLN A 477 -0.12 -0.14 20.47
CA GLN A 477 0.20 -1.55 20.71
C GLN A 477 -0.87 -2.51 20.20
N ASP A 478 -2.00 -1.99 19.68
CA ASP A 478 -3.20 -2.78 19.31
C ASP A 478 -3.71 -3.63 20.49
N ASP A 479 -3.68 -3.06 21.72
CA ASP A 479 -4.05 -3.76 22.95
C ASP A 479 -5.48 -3.43 23.38
N LEU A 480 -6.39 -4.37 23.08
CA LEU A 480 -7.81 -4.23 23.43
C LEU A 480 -8.10 -4.35 24.93
N THR A 481 -7.17 -4.89 25.73
CA THR A 481 -7.36 -4.99 27.19
C THR A 481 -7.22 -3.62 27.82
N LEU A 482 -6.34 -2.78 27.28
CA LEU A 482 -6.23 -1.37 27.65
C LEU A 482 -7.43 -0.57 27.16
N ALA A 483 -7.87 -0.78 25.91
CA ALA A 483 -9.02 -0.08 25.36
C ALA A 483 -10.31 -0.28 26.19
N ARG A 484 -10.52 -1.46 26.79
CA ARG A 484 -11.68 -1.73 27.65
C ARG A 484 -11.68 -0.97 28.97
N GLN A 485 -10.53 -0.45 29.41
CA GLN A 485 -10.40 0.30 30.65
C GLN A 485 -10.72 1.79 30.47
N VAL A 486 -10.76 2.27 29.24
CA VAL A 486 -10.93 3.70 28.93
C VAL A 486 -12.33 4.18 29.31
N GLU A 487 -13.38 3.50 28.86
CA GLU A 487 -14.76 3.89 29.15
C GLU A 487 -15.10 3.93 30.68
N PRO A 488 -14.70 2.94 31.51
CA PRO A 488 -14.87 3.05 32.96
C PRO A 488 -14.19 4.27 33.59
N LEU A 489 -13.00 4.66 33.08
CA LEU A 489 -12.27 5.83 33.58
C LEU A 489 -12.88 7.13 33.11
N GLU A 490 -13.40 7.20 31.87
CA GLU A 490 -14.14 8.33 31.36
C GLU A 490 -15.34 8.67 32.25
N GLN A 491 -16.16 7.68 32.63
CA GLN A 491 -17.30 7.85 33.52
C GLN A 491 -16.88 8.40 34.91
N VAL A 492 -15.71 8.03 35.40
CA VAL A 492 -15.14 8.59 36.64
C VAL A 492 -14.72 10.04 36.45
N ILE A 493 -14.13 10.40 35.30
CA ILE A 493 -13.72 11.78 34.98
C ILE A 493 -14.94 12.69 34.88
N ASP A 494 -16.03 12.24 34.22
CA ASP A 494 -17.27 13.02 34.14
C ASP A 494 -17.87 13.29 35.54
N LYS A 495 -17.90 12.26 36.38
CA LYS A 495 -18.31 12.43 37.78
C LYS A 495 -17.43 13.43 38.56
N LEU A 496 -16.10 13.32 38.41
CA LEU A 496 -15.14 14.22 39.04
C LEU A 496 -15.38 15.67 38.61
N LYS A 497 -15.61 15.94 37.31
CA LYS A 497 -15.93 17.24 36.76
C LYS A 497 -17.12 17.86 37.48
N ASP A 498 -18.23 17.11 37.65
CA ASP A 498 -19.44 17.59 38.33
C ASP A 498 -19.21 17.83 39.81
N GLU A 499 -18.45 17.00 40.51
CA GLU A 499 -18.06 17.18 41.90
C GLU A 499 -17.19 18.43 42.07
N LEU A 500 -16.15 18.64 41.25
CA LEU A 500 -15.28 19.82 41.31
C LEU A 500 -16.05 21.11 41.04
N ARG A 501 -16.98 21.10 40.10
CA ARG A 501 -17.84 22.21 39.77
C ARG A 501 -18.74 22.56 40.96
N THR A 502 -19.33 21.56 41.60
CA THR A 502 -20.19 21.75 42.79
C THR A 502 -19.40 22.31 43.95
N ASN A 503 -18.21 21.77 44.23
CA ASN A 503 -17.33 22.23 45.30
C ASN A 503 -16.86 23.67 45.07
N HIS A 504 -16.59 24.04 43.80
CA HIS A 504 -16.22 25.42 43.46
C HIS A 504 -17.37 26.41 43.72
N ILE A 505 -18.60 26.06 43.35
CA ILE A 505 -19.78 26.88 43.60
C ILE A 505 -19.96 27.10 45.12
N ALA A 506 -19.77 26.06 45.94
CA ALA A 506 -19.83 26.18 47.39
C ALA A 506 -18.73 27.08 47.95
N ARG A 507 -17.50 27.03 47.44
CA ARG A 507 -16.41 27.98 47.80
C ARG A 507 -16.73 29.41 47.39
N LEU A 508 -17.31 29.60 46.20
CA LEU A 508 -17.73 30.93 45.73
C LEU A 508 -18.80 31.57 46.67
N GLN A 509 -19.78 30.77 47.07
CA GLN A 509 -20.82 31.23 48.02
C GLN A 509 -20.24 31.62 49.40
N ARG A 510 -19.15 31.00 49.84
CA ARG A 510 -18.44 31.34 51.06
C ARG A 510 -17.44 32.48 50.92
N GLY A 511 -17.29 33.04 49.69
CA GLY A 511 -16.34 34.11 49.42
C GLY A 511 -14.86 33.67 49.45
N GLU A 512 -14.59 32.40 49.31
CA GLU A 512 -13.23 31.81 49.37
C GLU A 512 -12.49 31.84 48.03
N CYS A 513 -13.18 32.12 46.94
CA CYS A 513 -12.61 32.24 45.60
C CYS A 513 -13.25 33.37 44.77
N SER A 514 -12.58 33.80 43.69
CA SER A 514 -13.05 34.83 42.79
C SER A 514 -13.89 34.26 41.65
N LEU A 515 -14.79 35.09 41.10
CA LEU A 515 -15.56 34.78 39.88
C LEU A 515 -14.62 34.48 38.70
N ALA A 516 -13.49 35.20 38.57
CA ALA A 516 -12.51 34.99 37.51
C ALA A 516 -11.91 33.58 37.59
N ALA A 517 -11.59 33.09 38.80
CA ALA A 517 -11.13 31.71 38.99
C ALA A 517 -12.20 30.69 38.57
N GLY A 518 -13.48 31.02 38.78
CA GLY A 518 -14.60 30.15 38.39
C GLY A 518 -14.76 29.99 36.89
N PHE A 519 -14.56 31.02 36.10
CA PHE A 519 -14.62 30.95 34.66
C PHE A 519 -13.49 30.04 34.10
N VAL A 520 -12.24 30.32 34.53
CA VAL A 520 -11.10 29.54 34.06
C VAL A 520 -11.22 28.06 34.50
N LEU A 521 -11.71 27.81 35.73
CA LEU A 521 -11.94 26.42 36.17
C LEU A 521 -13.01 25.72 35.32
N SER A 522 -14.10 26.43 34.97
CA SER A 522 -15.17 25.89 34.13
C SER A 522 -14.66 25.50 32.74
N ASP A 523 -13.81 26.34 32.13
CA ASP A 523 -13.22 26.10 30.83
C ASP A 523 -12.24 24.93 30.88
N LEU A 524 -11.37 24.89 31.90
CA LEU A 524 -10.48 23.75 32.14
C LEU A 524 -11.25 22.43 32.28
N LEU A 525 -12.28 22.39 33.15
CA LEU A 525 -13.06 21.18 33.38
C LEU A 525 -13.78 20.69 32.11
N THR A 526 -14.26 21.65 31.28
CA THR A 526 -14.90 21.32 30.01
C THR A 526 -13.88 20.68 29.02
N ASN A 527 -12.70 21.28 28.89
CA ASN A 527 -11.67 20.73 27.98
C ASN A 527 -11.15 19.38 28.48
N LEU A 528 -10.98 19.17 29.79
CA LEU A 528 -10.56 17.90 30.36
C LEU A 528 -11.58 16.78 30.10
N GLU A 529 -12.88 17.05 30.25
CA GLU A 529 -13.95 16.10 29.93
C GLU A 529 -13.98 15.79 28.43
N ARG A 530 -13.85 16.80 27.56
CA ARG A 530 -13.81 16.57 26.11
C ARG A 530 -12.65 15.68 25.66
N VAL A 531 -11.49 15.82 26.29
CA VAL A 531 -10.36 14.90 26.06
C VAL A 531 -10.75 13.47 26.44
N ALA A 532 -11.43 13.27 27.57
CA ALA A 532 -11.87 11.94 27.99
C ALA A 532 -12.92 11.35 27.02
N ASP A 533 -13.86 12.18 26.52
CA ASP A 533 -14.83 11.81 25.48
C ASP A 533 -14.13 11.27 24.21
N HIS A 534 -13.12 12.01 23.70
CA HIS A 534 -12.36 11.61 22.53
C HIS A 534 -11.56 10.33 22.77
N CYS A 535 -11.00 10.14 23.95
CA CYS A 535 -10.35 8.88 24.36
C CYS A 535 -11.34 7.70 24.32
N SER A 536 -12.57 7.89 24.82
CA SER A 536 -13.62 6.87 24.77
C SER A 536 -14.01 6.54 23.32
N ASN A 537 -14.14 7.54 22.42
CA ASN A 537 -14.41 7.32 21.01
C ASN A 537 -13.32 6.48 20.33
N ILE A 538 -12.05 6.81 20.59
CA ILE A 538 -10.90 6.05 20.07
C ILE A 538 -10.96 4.61 20.57
N ALA A 539 -11.13 4.38 21.88
CA ALA A 539 -11.20 3.05 22.45
C ALA A 539 -12.37 2.23 21.90
N GLY A 540 -13.55 2.85 21.76
CA GLY A 540 -14.71 2.23 21.13
C GLY A 540 -14.46 1.82 19.68
N CYS A 541 -13.83 2.71 18.89
CA CYS A 541 -13.47 2.40 17.51
C CYS A 541 -12.49 1.22 17.42
N LEU A 542 -11.48 1.14 18.32
CA LEU A 542 -10.54 0.01 18.40
C LEU A 542 -11.25 -1.32 18.71
N LEU A 543 -12.19 -1.32 19.65
CA LEU A 543 -12.96 -2.50 20.04
C LEU A 543 -13.88 -3.00 18.92
N ASP A 544 -14.51 -2.09 18.17
CA ASP A 544 -15.34 -2.40 17.00
C ASP A 544 -14.54 -2.95 15.81
N MET A 545 -13.29 -2.55 15.64
CA MET A 545 -12.42 -3.06 14.58
C MET A 545 -12.31 -4.58 14.58
N LYS A 546 -12.30 -5.23 15.74
CA LYS A 546 -12.18 -6.71 15.85
C LYS A 546 -13.52 -7.46 15.87
N ASN A 547 -14.62 -6.78 16.18
CA ASN A 547 -15.95 -7.42 16.30
C ASN A 547 -16.80 -7.35 15.04
N GLU A 548 -16.30 -6.79 13.92
CA GLU A 548 -17.04 -6.59 12.64
C GLU A 548 -18.38 -5.83 12.79
N ARG A 549 -18.58 -5.08 13.86
CA ARG A 549 -19.78 -4.28 14.14
C ARG A 549 -19.52 -2.82 13.82
N ILE A 550 -20.46 -2.15 13.15
CA ILE A 550 -20.32 -0.77 12.65
C ILE A 550 -21.01 0.26 13.57
N ASP A 551 -21.60 -0.16 14.70
CA ASP A 551 -22.42 0.73 15.55
C ASP A 551 -21.78 0.98 16.92
N LEU A 552 -20.87 2.00 16.95
CA LEU A 552 -20.17 2.43 18.14
C LEU A 552 -21.10 2.80 19.31
N HIS A 553 -22.18 3.56 19.04
CA HIS A 553 -23.13 4.00 20.06
C HIS A 553 -23.89 2.83 20.70
N LYS A 554 -24.18 1.78 19.91
CA LYS A 554 -24.81 0.59 20.42
C LYS A 554 -23.86 -0.24 21.28
N TYR A 555 -22.59 -0.35 20.89
CA TYR A 555 -21.56 -1.04 21.67
C TYR A 555 -21.31 -0.36 23.02
N LEU A 556 -21.13 0.98 23.04
CA LEU A 556 -20.97 1.75 24.27
C LEU A 556 -22.23 1.64 25.15
N GLY A 557 -23.43 1.62 24.57
CA GLY A 557 -24.67 1.38 25.29
C GLY A 557 -24.77 -0.02 25.91
N ASP A 558 -24.31 -1.06 25.20
CA ASP A 558 -24.28 -2.46 25.68
C ASP A 558 -23.21 -2.64 26.79
N VAL A 559 -22.06 -1.97 26.70
CA VAL A 559 -21.00 -1.97 27.73
C VAL A 559 -21.47 -1.24 28.99
N LYS A 560 -22.12 -0.08 28.85
CA LYS A 560 -22.72 0.70 29.96
C LYS A 560 -23.84 -0.08 30.67
N SER A 561 -24.50 -1.02 30.03
CA SER A 561 -25.68 -1.73 30.57
C SER A 561 -25.38 -2.93 31.48
N GLY A 562 -24.09 -3.23 31.84
CA GLY A 562 -23.83 -4.09 32.99
C GLY A 562 -22.95 -5.31 32.82
N SER A 563 -21.78 -5.21 32.19
CA SER A 563 -20.78 -6.27 32.38
C SER A 563 -20.16 -6.15 33.78
N ASN A 564 -20.03 -7.28 34.50
CA ASN A 564 -19.36 -7.31 35.81
C ASN A 564 -17.92 -6.78 35.76
N GLU A 565 -17.26 -6.89 34.61
CA GLU A 565 -15.90 -6.39 34.37
C GLU A 565 -15.88 -4.85 34.36
N PHE A 566 -16.83 -4.22 33.66
CA PHE A 566 -16.97 -2.76 33.65
C PHE A 566 -17.17 -2.20 35.05
N LEU A 567 -18.13 -2.74 35.79
CA LEU A 567 -18.43 -2.28 37.15
C LEU A 567 -17.24 -2.45 38.11
N MET A 568 -16.47 -3.53 37.97
CA MET A 568 -15.27 -3.74 38.77
C MET A 568 -14.19 -2.71 38.46
N GLN A 569 -13.97 -2.40 37.18
CA GLN A 569 -13.00 -1.39 36.77
C GLN A 569 -13.45 0.02 37.17
N TYR A 570 -14.72 0.35 36.97
CA TYR A 570 -15.29 1.64 37.39
C TYR A 570 -15.08 1.85 38.89
N ASN A 571 -15.46 0.91 39.74
CA ASN A 571 -15.29 1.02 41.20
C ASN A 571 -13.82 1.15 41.60
N THR A 572 -12.91 0.51 40.88
CA THR A 572 -11.46 0.61 41.12
C THR A 572 -10.95 2.04 40.81
N PHE A 573 -11.36 2.62 39.71
CA PHE A 573 -11.01 4.00 39.33
C PHE A 573 -11.69 5.03 40.25
N GLU A 574 -12.96 4.81 40.60
CA GLU A 574 -13.72 5.69 41.50
C GLU A 574 -13.03 5.76 42.89
N GLU A 575 -12.56 4.62 43.42
CA GLU A 575 -11.81 4.60 44.70
C GLU A 575 -10.43 5.26 44.55
N LYS A 576 -9.74 5.04 43.44
CA LYS A 576 -8.43 5.64 43.14
C LYS A 576 -8.45 7.15 43.08
N TYR A 577 -9.49 7.72 42.48
CA TYR A 577 -9.64 9.17 42.22
C TYR A 577 -10.67 9.85 43.12
N LYS A 578 -11.01 9.24 44.26
CA LYS A 578 -11.91 9.80 45.23
C LYS A 578 -11.38 11.13 45.77
N LEU A 579 -12.18 12.17 45.74
CA LEU A 579 -11.86 13.48 46.34
C LEU A 579 -11.79 13.34 47.87
N ALA A 580 -10.77 13.98 48.48
CA ALA A 580 -10.50 13.94 49.91
C ALA A 580 -11.45 14.87 50.71
#